data_d1128a5547fea410d53af8dd55ea9151
#
_entry.id   d1128a5547fea410d53af8dd55ea9151
#
_cell.length_a   1.000
_cell.length_b   1.000
_cell.length_c   1.000
_cell.angle_alpha   90.00
_cell.angle_beta   90.00
_cell.angle_gamma   90.00
#
_symmetry.space_group_name_H-M   'P 1'
#
loop_
_entity.id
_entity.type
_entity.pdbx_description
1 polymer ?
#
loop_
_entity_poly.entity_id
_entity_poly.type
_entity_poly.pdbx_seq_one_letter_code
_entity_poly.pdbx_strand_id
1 'polypeptide(L)'
;MTKTYYHATPFENLESILAQGLHKGCDGVVYLTEKPEEAARFVAIRGYTKILVVGIEFEEYMIEESFDHNPVFFGCRAYTYAGDIPADEITEFLTYER
;
A
#
# COMPACT_ATOMS: atom_id res chain seq x y z
N MET A 1 2.41 17.69 -9.71
CA MET A 1 3.53 17.14 -8.93
C MET A 1 3.18 15.75 -8.43
N THR A 2 4.13 14.83 -8.52
CA THR A 2 3.92 13.48 -7.99
C THR A 2 4.23 13.42 -6.51
N LYS A 3 3.63 12.45 -5.85
CA LYS A 3 3.89 12.14 -4.45
C LYS A 3 3.96 10.64 -4.30
N THR A 4 4.82 10.16 -3.40
CA THR A 4 4.96 8.73 -3.15
C THR A 4 3.91 8.28 -2.15
N TYR A 5 3.19 7.21 -2.50
CA TYR A 5 2.23 6.55 -1.62
C TYR A 5 2.67 5.12 -1.40
N TYR A 6 2.25 4.52 -0.29
CA TYR A 6 2.75 3.24 0.16
C TYR A 6 1.65 2.22 0.34
N HIS A 7 1.94 0.99 -0.06
CA HIS A 7 1.05 -0.16 0.12
C HIS A 7 1.82 -1.26 0.85
N ALA A 8 1.19 -1.87 1.85
CA ALA A 8 1.79 -2.95 2.61
C ALA A 8 1.10 -4.28 2.33
N THR A 9 1.90 -5.33 2.41
CA THR A 9 1.43 -6.70 2.18
C THR A 9 2.32 -7.66 3.00
N PRO A 10 1.86 -8.88 3.31
CA PRO A 10 2.75 -9.86 3.91
C PRO A 10 3.98 -10.10 3.01
N PHE A 11 5.14 -10.22 3.64
CA PHE A 11 6.41 -10.35 2.90
C PHE A 11 6.42 -11.53 1.92
N GLU A 12 5.66 -12.58 2.21
CA GLU A 12 5.58 -13.77 1.35
C GLU A 12 5.09 -13.45 -0.07
N ASN A 13 4.50 -12.27 -0.27
CA ASN A 13 4.00 -11.85 -1.59
C ASN A 13 5.07 -11.17 -2.44
N LEU A 14 6.31 -11.05 -1.96
CA LEU A 14 7.38 -10.33 -2.67
C LEU A 14 7.60 -10.84 -4.10
N GLU A 15 7.73 -12.15 -4.27
CA GLU A 15 8.00 -12.71 -5.60
C GLU A 15 6.86 -12.45 -6.57
N SER A 16 5.62 -12.57 -6.10
CA SER A 16 4.45 -12.29 -6.91
C SER A 16 4.42 -10.84 -7.35
N ILE A 17 4.75 -9.92 -6.43
CA ILE A 17 4.76 -8.48 -6.72
C ILE A 17 5.86 -8.13 -7.71
N LEU A 18 7.04 -8.70 -7.57
CA LEU A 18 8.13 -8.48 -8.51
C LEU A 18 7.79 -8.95 -9.92
N ALA A 19 7.01 -10.03 -10.03
CA ALA A 19 6.63 -10.60 -11.31
C ALA A 19 5.41 -9.91 -11.93
N GLN A 20 4.41 -9.54 -11.13
CA GLN A 20 3.10 -9.14 -11.62
C GLN A 20 2.64 -7.77 -11.14
N GLY A 21 3.36 -7.14 -10.20
CA GLY A 21 2.93 -5.88 -9.59
C GLY A 21 1.83 -6.09 -8.56
N LEU A 22 1.10 -5.02 -8.28
CA LEU A 22 0.00 -5.04 -7.32
C LEU A 22 -1.32 -5.17 -8.06
N HIS A 23 -2.14 -6.12 -7.63
CA HIS A 23 -3.48 -6.28 -8.17
C HIS A 23 -4.50 -5.63 -7.25
N LYS A 24 -5.47 -4.95 -7.83
CA LYS A 24 -6.58 -4.39 -7.07
C LYS A 24 -7.35 -5.51 -6.38
N GLY A 25 -7.90 -5.19 -5.21
CA GLY A 25 -8.72 -6.14 -4.46
C GLY A 25 -10.09 -6.36 -5.09
N CYS A 26 -10.91 -7.16 -4.41
CA CYS A 26 -12.27 -7.47 -4.89
C CYS A 26 -13.18 -6.24 -4.92
N ASP A 27 -12.82 -5.19 -4.20
CA ASP A 27 -13.51 -3.90 -4.21
C ASP A 27 -13.03 -2.98 -5.34
N GLY A 28 -12.08 -3.43 -6.15
CA GLY A 28 -11.60 -2.70 -7.33
C GLY A 28 -10.55 -1.67 -7.06
N VAL A 29 -9.96 -1.64 -5.86
CA VAL A 29 -8.96 -0.62 -5.49
C VAL A 29 -7.75 -1.23 -4.78
N VAL A 30 -6.65 -0.48 -4.80
CA VAL A 30 -5.47 -0.73 -3.97
C VAL A 30 -5.45 0.34 -2.89
N TYR A 31 -5.30 -0.05 -1.63
CA TYR A 31 -5.24 0.88 -0.51
C TYR A 31 -3.82 1.37 -0.29
N LEU A 32 -3.69 2.68 -0.06
CA LEU A 32 -2.40 3.37 0.04
C LEU A 32 -2.38 4.28 1.27
N THR A 33 -1.18 4.56 1.77
CA THR A 33 -0.99 5.58 2.82
C THR A 33 0.13 6.54 2.41
N GLU A 34 0.25 7.66 3.12
CA GLU A 34 1.27 8.66 2.82
C GLU A 34 2.64 8.31 3.41
N LYS A 35 2.70 7.39 4.38
CA LYS A 35 3.95 6.99 5.04
C LYS A 35 4.07 5.48 5.09
N PRO A 36 5.28 4.93 4.91
CA PRO A 36 5.46 3.49 4.89
C PRO A 36 5.12 2.82 6.22
N GLU A 37 5.43 3.45 7.35
CA GLU A 37 5.10 2.88 8.65
C GLU A 37 3.60 2.82 8.91
N GLU A 38 2.83 3.72 8.33
CA GLU A 38 1.37 3.68 8.39
C GLU A 38 0.83 2.50 7.59
N ALA A 39 1.38 2.29 6.40
CA ALA A 39 1.00 1.14 5.57
C ALA A 39 1.31 -0.17 6.30
N ALA A 40 2.50 -0.27 6.89
CA ALA A 40 2.91 -1.47 7.61
C ALA A 40 1.96 -1.78 8.78
N ARG A 41 1.45 -0.75 9.44
CA ARG A 41 0.54 -0.93 10.58
C ARG A 41 -0.73 -1.68 10.20
N PHE A 42 -1.27 -1.41 9.01
CA PHE A 42 -2.49 -2.09 8.54
C PHE A 42 -2.31 -3.60 8.43
N VAL A 43 -1.10 -4.03 8.06
CA VAL A 43 -0.80 -5.46 7.93
C VAL A 43 -0.40 -6.05 9.29
N ALA A 44 0.37 -5.29 10.07
CA ALA A 44 0.81 -5.73 11.39
C ALA A 44 -0.36 -6.06 12.31
N ILE A 45 -1.43 -5.28 12.23
CA ILE A 45 -2.60 -5.47 13.10
C ILE A 45 -3.31 -6.80 12.81
N ARG A 46 -3.09 -7.38 11.62
CA ARG A 46 -3.63 -8.69 11.27
C ARG A 46 -2.75 -9.85 11.72
N GLY A 47 -1.65 -9.56 12.45
CA GLY A 47 -0.80 -10.57 13.06
C GLY A 47 0.44 -10.95 12.26
N TYR A 48 0.69 -10.30 11.12
CA TYR A 48 1.90 -10.59 10.34
C TYR A 48 3.12 -9.97 11.01
N THR A 49 4.23 -10.72 11.04
CA THR A 49 5.46 -10.28 11.67
C THR A 49 6.48 -9.76 10.66
N LYS A 50 6.43 -10.22 9.42
CA LYS A 50 7.30 -9.73 8.37
C LYS A 50 6.46 -9.13 7.26
N ILE A 51 6.68 -7.84 6.98
CA ILE A 51 5.81 -7.02 6.15
C ILE A 51 6.63 -6.36 5.06
N LEU A 52 6.14 -6.45 3.83
CA LEU A 52 6.69 -5.74 2.69
C LEU A 52 5.87 -4.47 2.47
N VAL A 53 6.57 -3.34 2.34
CA VAL A 53 5.94 -2.08 1.96
C VAL A 53 6.54 -1.64 0.63
N VAL A 54 5.67 -1.32 -0.32
CA VAL A 54 6.11 -0.83 -1.63
C VAL A 54 5.66 0.61 -1.80
N GLY A 55 6.52 1.42 -2.44
CA GLY A 55 6.23 2.82 -2.71
C GLY A 55 6.00 3.04 -4.19
N ILE A 56 4.99 3.84 -4.53
CA ILE A 56 4.62 4.16 -5.89
C ILE A 56 4.36 5.66 -5.98
N GLU A 57 4.82 6.30 -7.04
CA GLU A 57 4.54 7.70 -7.29
C GLU A 57 3.25 7.87 -8.06
N PHE A 58 2.37 8.75 -7.55
CA PHE A 58 1.12 9.10 -8.20
C PHE A 58 0.96 10.61 -8.28
N GLU A 59 0.29 11.07 -9.35
CA GLU A 59 -0.28 12.41 -9.33
C GLU A 59 -1.50 12.39 -8.43
N GLU A 60 -1.77 13.49 -7.74
CA GLU A 60 -2.87 13.54 -6.75
C GLU A 60 -4.23 13.21 -7.36
N TYR A 61 -4.44 13.56 -8.63
CA TYR A 61 -5.73 13.29 -9.28
C TYR A 61 -5.97 11.81 -9.58
N MET A 62 -4.93 10.97 -9.47
CA MET A 62 -5.04 9.53 -9.76
C MET A 62 -5.56 8.72 -8.59
N ILE A 63 -5.62 9.31 -7.41
CA ILE A 63 -6.02 8.62 -6.18
C ILE A 63 -7.12 9.37 -5.47
N GLU A 64 -7.84 8.65 -4.62
CA GLU A 64 -8.91 9.25 -3.81
C GLU A 64 -8.68 8.93 -2.34
N GLU A 65 -9.05 9.86 -1.46
CA GLU A 65 -9.01 9.60 -0.02
C GLU A 65 -10.12 8.64 0.36
N SER A 66 -9.78 7.61 1.14
CA SER A 66 -10.73 6.61 1.59
C SER A 66 -11.20 6.92 3.00
N PHE A 67 -12.50 6.80 3.22
CA PHE A 67 -13.11 6.98 4.54
C PHE A 67 -13.66 5.66 5.08
N ASP A 68 -13.32 4.54 4.44
CA ASP A 68 -13.83 3.22 4.80
C ASP A 68 -13.17 2.63 6.05
N HIS A 69 -12.02 3.17 6.47
CA HIS A 69 -11.32 2.72 7.67
C HIS A 69 -11.60 3.67 8.83
N ASN A 70 -11.35 3.22 10.06
CA ASN A 70 -11.52 4.04 11.24
C ASN A 70 -10.25 4.85 11.49
N PRO A 71 -10.23 6.18 11.18
CA PRO A 71 -9.02 6.98 11.35
C PRO A 71 -8.61 7.15 12.81
N VAL A 72 -9.54 7.03 13.75
CA VAL A 72 -9.23 7.09 15.17
C VAL A 72 -8.38 5.87 15.56
N PHE A 73 -8.70 4.71 15.00
CA PHE A 73 -7.99 3.48 15.28
C PHE A 73 -6.58 3.46 14.65
N PHE A 74 -6.49 3.87 13.39
CA PHE A 74 -5.22 3.83 12.67
C PHE A 74 -4.38 5.10 12.81
N GLY A 75 -5.02 6.21 13.13
CA GLY A 75 -4.32 7.47 13.30
C GLY A 75 -3.71 8.04 12.02
N CYS A 76 -4.20 7.63 10.86
CA CYS A 76 -3.69 8.10 9.59
C CYS A 76 -4.78 8.13 8.51
N ARG A 77 -4.47 8.79 7.40
CA ARG A 77 -5.35 8.82 6.24
C ARG A 77 -5.03 7.65 5.31
N ALA A 78 -6.05 7.09 4.70
CA ALA A 78 -5.88 6.08 3.66
C ALA A 78 -6.39 6.64 2.33
N TYR A 79 -5.78 6.16 1.25
CA TYR A 79 -6.11 6.56 -0.11
C TYR A 79 -6.33 5.31 -0.94
N THR A 80 -6.99 5.44 -2.09
CA THR A 80 -7.24 4.33 -2.98
C THR A 80 -6.84 4.69 -4.41
N TYR A 81 -6.34 3.68 -5.12
CA TYR A 81 -6.11 3.75 -6.55
C TYR A 81 -6.98 2.68 -7.23
N ALA A 82 -7.78 3.10 -8.20
CA ALA A 82 -8.75 2.21 -8.86
C ALA A 82 -8.11 1.51 -10.05
N GLY A 83 -7.28 0.50 -9.80
CA GLY A 83 -6.62 -0.24 -10.87
C GLY A 83 -5.47 -1.09 -10.35
N ASP A 84 -4.88 -1.87 -11.26
CA ASP A 84 -3.68 -2.62 -10.97
C ASP A 84 -2.45 -1.73 -11.17
N ILE A 85 -1.39 -2.01 -10.42
CA ILE A 85 -0.14 -1.25 -10.48
C ILE A 85 0.94 -2.17 -11.05
N PRO A 86 1.48 -1.90 -12.24
CA PRO A 86 2.54 -2.73 -12.82
C PRO A 86 3.80 -2.75 -11.95
N ALA A 87 4.51 -3.86 -11.98
CA ALA A 87 5.72 -4.03 -11.17
C ALA A 87 6.77 -2.96 -11.45
N ASP A 88 6.90 -2.53 -12.70
CA ASP A 88 7.90 -1.52 -13.10
C ASP A 88 7.55 -0.11 -12.64
N GLU A 89 6.37 0.12 -12.11
CA GLU A 89 6.00 1.41 -11.54
C GLU A 89 6.27 1.50 -10.04
N ILE A 90 6.65 0.39 -9.41
CA ILE A 90 7.02 0.40 -8.00
C ILE A 90 8.44 0.95 -7.86
N THR A 91 8.59 2.04 -7.10
CA THR A 91 9.87 2.75 -6.96
C THR A 91 10.64 2.41 -5.70
N GLU A 92 9.98 1.86 -4.67
CA GLU A 92 10.61 1.53 -3.41
C GLU A 92 10.11 0.18 -2.88
N PHE A 93 11.02 -0.55 -2.24
CA PHE A 93 10.71 -1.79 -1.51
C PHE A 93 11.31 -1.68 -0.12
N LEU A 94 10.48 -1.77 0.92
CA LEU A 94 10.89 -1.67 2.30
C LEU A 94 10.40 -2.91 3.06
N THR A 95 11.19 -3.36 4.05
CA THR A 95 10.79 -4.51 4.86
C THR A 95 10.70 -4.09 6.32
N TYR A 96 9.61 -4.47 6.96
CA TYR A 96 9.39 -4.25 8.39
C TYR A 96 9.25 -5.60 9.07
N GLU A 97 9.93 -5.77 10.21
CA GLU A 97 9.82 -6.98 11.04
C GLU A 97 9.47 -6.57 12.46
N ARG A 98 8.66 -7.42 13.10
CA ARG A 98 8.23 -7.19 14.49
C ARG A 98 8.78 -8.25 15.40
#